data_b3428ee26b8da04eeefafbe2ebbc54b3
#
_entry.id   b3428ee26b8da04eeefafbe2ebbc54b3
#
_cell.length_a   1.000
_cell.length_b   1.000
_cell.length_c   1.000
_cell.angle_alpha   90.00
_cell.angle_beta   90.00
_cell.angle_gamma   90.00
#
_symmetry.space_group_name_H-M   'P 1'
#
loop_
_entity.id
_entity.type
_entity.pdbx_description
1 polymer ?
#
loop_
_entity_poly.entity_id
_entity_poly.type
_entity_poly.pdbx_seq_one_letter_code
_entity_poly.pdbx_strand_id
1 'polypeptide(L)'
;GYSDTTRARKVASSKSMFGFLIQEGEIQRDPTENLRSPRIGRSLPDALSVEEVERLLTAPESQHTPESLRDRAMLELLYATGMRVTEMVSLDIDDIDLQSGAVRCLGKGGKERMIPIHSRAVEIVEIYLEQGRPDHEGKNSQRAAFLNRRGVRLTRQGFWLILKKYVKQVGLTKNITPHTLRHSFATHLLRGGAQLRHVQEFLGH
;
A
#
# COMPACT_ATOMS: atom_id res chain seq x y z
N GLY A 1 -2.54 -26.68 -12.88
CA GLY A 1 -2.07 -26.94 -11.51
C GLY A 1 -1.75 -25.66 -10.78
N TYR A 2 -1.63 -25.68 -9.46
CA TYR A 2 -1.24 -24.50 -8.66
C TYR A 2 0.22 -24.14 -8.86
N SER A 3 0.54 -22.83 -8.81
CA SER A 3 1.93 -22.37 -8.77
C SER A 3 2.67 -22.85 -7.50
N ASP A 4 4.00 -22.92 -7.54
CA ASP A 4 4.81 -23.35 -6.39
C ASP A 4 4.59 -22.48 -5.15
N THR A 5 4.42 -21.17 -5.34
CA THR A 5 4.06 -20.23 -4.26
C THR A 5 2.70 -20.57 -3.63
N THR A 6 1.70 -20.92 -4.45
CA THR A 6 0.38 -21.31 -3.96
C THR A 6 0.45 -22.65 -3.23
N ARG A 7 1.21 -23.62 -3.76
CA ARG A 7 1.43 -24.92 -3.11
C ARG A 7 2.12 -24.77 -1.77
N ALA A 8 3.19 -23.98 -1.70
CA ALA A 8 3.90 -23.74 -0.45
C ALA A 8 3.02 -23.06 0.61
N ARG A 9 2.19 -22.08 0.18
CA ARG A 9 1.25 -21.42 1.09
C ARG A 9 0.19 -22.38 1.63
N LYS A 10 -0.36 -23.26 0.79
CA LYS A 10 -1.31 -24.30 1.22
C LYS A 10 -0.67 -25.29 2.19
N VAL A 11 0.56 -25.76 1.91
CA VAL A 11 1.30 -26.64 2.82
C VAL A 11 1.53 -25.98 4.18
N ALA A 12 1.96 -24.71 4.20
CA ALA A 12 2.18 -23.95 5.42
C ALA A 12 0.88 -23.79 6.24
N SER A 13 -0.24 -23.47 5.58
CA SER A 13 -1.55 -23.36 6.25
C SER A 13 -2.02 -24.70 6.82
N SER A 14 -1.85 -25.79 6.06
CA SER A 14 -2.20 -27.13 6.55
C SER A 14 -1.34 -27.51 7.77
N LYS A 15 -0.03 -27.30 7.72
CA LYS A 15 0.86 -27.58 8.86
C LYS A 15 0.49 -26.76 10.09
N SER A 16 0.18 -25.47 9.92
CA SER A 16 -0.26 -24.61 11.02
C SER A 16 -1.57 -25.11 11.66
N MET A 17 -2.54 -25.52 10.84
CA MET A 17 -3.83 -26.06 11.31
C MET A 17 -3.64 -27.38 12.08
N PHE A 18 -2.90 -28.33 11.52
CA PHE A 18 -2.69 -29.62 12.18
C PHE A 18 -1.80 -29.50 13.42
N GLY A 19 -0.81 -28.58 13.40
CA GLY A 19 -0.03 -28.24 14.60
C GLY A 19 -0.90 -27.69 15.73
N PHE A 20 -1.88 -26.84 15.41
CA PHE A 20 -2.86 -26.36 16.39
C PHE A 20 -3.71 -27.51 16.94
N LEU A 21 -4.24 -28.39 16.09
CA LEU A 21 -5.05 -29.54 16.55
C LEU A 21 -4.27 -30.50 17.47
N ILE A 22 -2.96 -30.65 17.26
CA ILE A 22 -2.10 -31.42 18.17
C ILE A 22 -1.99 -30.72 19.51
N GLN A 23 -1.77 -29.39 19.52
CA GLN A 23 -1.69 -28.60 20.76
C GLN A 23 -2.98 -28.66 21.58
N GLU A 24 -4.14 -28.68 20.93
CA GLU A 24 -5.46 -28.82 21.57
C GLU A 24 -5.76 -30.28 21.98
N GLY A 25 -4.90 -31.24 21.60
CA GLY A 25 -5.10 -32.67 21.93
C GLY A 25 -6.15 -33.38 21.04
N GLU A 26 -6.66 -32.75 20.02
CA GLU A 26 -7.68 -33.29 19.12
C GLU A 26 -7.16 -34.43 18.23
N ILE A 27 -5.88 -34.39 17.92
CA ILE A 27 -5.19 -35.45 17.15
C ILE A 27 -3.84 -35.79 17.80
N GLN A 28 -3.44 -37.08 17.68
CA GLN A 28 -2.19 -37.57 18.26
C GLN A 28 -1.00 -37.51 17.30
N ARG A 29 -1.21 -37.41 16.03
CA ARG A 29 -0.17 -37.37 14.98
C ARG A 29 -0.43 -36.29 13.97
N ASP A 30 0.66 -35.68 13.48
CA ASP A 30 0.61 -34.70 12.41
C ASP A 30 0.50 -35.39 11.02
N PRO A 31 -0.67 -35.36 10.35
CA PRO A 31 -0.79 -35.96 9.02
C PRO A 31 0.00 -35.18 7.96
N THR A 32 0.53 -34.01 8.31
CA THR A 32 1.34 -33.16 7.41
C THR A 32 2.84 -33.28 7.64
N GLU A 33 3.29 -34.17 8.53
CA GLU A 33 4.71 -34.35 8.88
C GLU A 33 5.57 -34.56 7.62
N ASN A 34 5.11 -35.42 6.70
CA ASN A 34 5.80 -35.74 5.45
C ASN A 34 5.51 -34.80 4.27
N LEU A 35 4.67 -33.77 4.46
CA LEU A 35 4.40 -32.80 3.42
C LEU A 35 5.61 -31.88 3.21
N ARG A 36 6.27 -32.02 2.08
CA ARG A 36 7.39 -31.14 1.67
C ARG A 36 6.85 -29.86 1.05
N SER A 37 7.29 -28.72 1.57
CA SER A 37 7.04 -27.43 0.93
C SER A 37 7.92 -27.28 -0.31
N PRO A 38 7.36 -26.85 -1.46
CA PRO A 38 8.20 -26.50 -2.60
C PRO A 38 9.24 -25.46 -2.21
N ARG A 39 10.46 -25.58 -2.74
CA ARG A 39 11.49 -24.56 -2.60
C ARG A 39 11.07 -23.37 -3.47
N ILE A 40 10.57 -22.33 -2.85
CA ILE A 40 10.34 -21.05 -3.54
C ILE A 40 11.68 -20.36 -3.60
N GLY A 41 12.18 -20.08 -4.81
CA GLY A 41 13.31 -19.18 -4.98
C GLY A 41 12.96 -17.85 -4.28
N ARG A 42 13.79 -17.40 -3.34
CA ARG A 42 13.67 -16.08 -2.71
C ARG A 42 14.05 -15.02 -3.77
N SER A 43 13.11 -14.72 -4.67
CA SER A 43 13.16 -13.43 -5.35
C SER A 43 12.76 -12.40 -4.31
N LEU A 44 13.73 -11.71 -3.73
CA LEU A 44 13.46 -10.45 -3.04
C LEU A 44 12.79 -9.57 -4.09
N PRO A 45 11.60 -9.01 -3.82
CA PRO A 45 11.03 -8.03 -4.73
C PRO A 45 12.07 -6.91 -4.87
N ASP A 46 12.57 -6.70 -6.08
CA ASP A 46 13.48 -5.60 -6.34
C ASP A 46 12.76 -4.30 -6.02
N ALA A 47 13.27 -3.56 -5.04
CA ALA A 47 12.81 -2.21 -4.80
C ALA A 47 12.98 -1.40 -6.10
N LEU A 48 12.06 -0.49 -6.36
CA LEU A 48 12.23 0.46 -7.45
C LEU A 48 13.43 1.36 -7.15
N SER A 49 14.13 1.80 -8.18
CA SER A 49 15.12 2.87 -8.01
C SER A 49 14.42 4.20 -7.71
N VAL A 50 15.18 5.19 -7.24
CA VAL A 50 14.63 6.53 -6.98
C VAL A 50 14.05 7.13 -8.26
N GLU A 51 14.74 6.95 -9.39
CA GLU A 51 14.32 7.43 -10.71
C GLU A 51 13.05 6.71 -11.21
N GLU A 52 12.93 5.39 -10.96
CA GLU A 52 11.73 4.62 -11.30
C GLU A 52 10.53 5.09 -10.47
N VAL A 53 10.74 5.39 -9.19
CA VAL A 53 9.70 5.94 -8.31
C VAL A 53 9.29 7.33 -8.79
N GLU A 54 10.24 8.24 -9.03
CA GLU A 54 9.93 9.61 -9.46
C GLU A 54 9.14 9.62 -10.77
N ARG A 55 9.53 8.81 -11.76
CA ARG A 55 8.78 8.65 -13.01
C ARG A 55 7.35 8.17 -12.78
N LEU A 56 7.14 7.28 -11.81
CA LEU A 56 5.81 6.76 -11.48
C LEU A 56 4.95 7.81 -10.76
N LEU A 57 5.54 8.56 -9.82
CA LEU A 57 4.84 9.58 -9.04
C LEU A 57 4.42 10.78 -9.91
N THR A 58 5.24 11.16 -10.90
CA THR A 58 4.97 12.29 -11.80
C THR A 58 4.10 11.91 -13.02
N ALA A 59 3.92 10.61 -13.29
CA ALA A 59 3.16 10.15 -14.46
C ALA A 59 1.74 10.74 -14.59
N PRO A 60 0.97 10.98 -13.51
CA PRO A 60 -0.34 11.58 -13.59
C PRO A 60 -0.34 13.05 -14.05
N GLU A 61 0.75 13.79 -13.86
CA GLU A 61 0.83 15.24 -14.16
C GLU A 61 0.50 15.58 -15.61
N SER A 62 0.71 14.65 -16.53
CA SER A 62 0.47 14.88 -17.95
C SER A 62 -1.00 15.09 -18.34
N GLN A 63 -1.96 14.85 -17.47
CA GLN A 63 -3.39 14.82 -17.82
C GLN A 63 -4.22 15.99 -17.28
N HIS A 64 -3.78 16.68 -16.23
CA HIS A 64 -4.46 17.84 -15.61
C HIS A 64 -5.98 17.67 -15.38
N THR A 65 -6.41 16.46 -14.99
CA THR A 65 -7.81 16.15 -14.70
C THR A 65 -8.01 15.93 -13.18
N PRO A 66 -9.23 16.07 -12.65
CA PRO A 66 -9.52 15.76 -11.26
C PRO A 66 -9.04 14.37 -10.83
N GLU A 67 -9.19 13.38 -11.71
CA GLU A 67 -8.69 12.03 -11.48
C GLU A 67 -7.17 11.97 -11.44
N SER A 68 -6.48 12.73 -12.30
CA SER A 68 -5.01 12.72 -12.30
C SER A 68 -4.44 13.41 -11.07
N LEU A 69 -5.08 14.46 -10.56
CA LEU A 69 -4.73 15.08 -9.28
C LEU A 69 -4.90 14.09 -8.12
N ARG A 70 -6.03 13.38 -8.09
CA ARG A 70 -6.27 12.30 -7.11
C ARG A 70 -5.20 11.21 -7.20
N ASP A 71 -4.96 10.70 -8.40
CA ASP A 71 -4.06 9.58 -8.65
C ASP A 71 -2.63 9.95 -8.22
N ARG A 72 -2.19 11.19 -8.51
CA ARG A 72 -0.92 11.73 -8.07
C ARG A 72 -0.83 11.82 -6.54
N ALA A 73 -1.85 12.41 -5.90
CA ALA A 73 -1.90 12.51 -4.45
C ALA A 73 -1.84 11.14 -3.76
N MET A 74 -2.54 10.14 -4.31
CA MET A 74 -2.50 8.77 -3.77
C MET A 74 -1.14 8.10 -3.93
N LEU A 75 -0.50 8.23 -5.09
CA LEU A 75 0.82 7.66 -5.33
C LEU A 75 1.87 8.31 -4.44
N GLU A 76 1.88 9.64 -4.36
CA GLU A 76 2.79 10.42 -3.51
C GLU A 76 2.61 10.04 -2.03
N LEU A 77 1.36 10.06 -1.54
CA LEU A 77 1.07 9.75 -0.15
C LEU A 77 1.46 8.32 0.23
N LEU A 78 1.17 7.35 -0.65
CA LEU A 78 1.53 5.96 -0.42
C LEU A 78 3.04 5.78 -0.31
N TYR A 79 3.80 6.46 -1.18
CA TYR A 79 5.26 6.41 -1.14
C TYR A 79 5.84 7.22 0.02
N ALA A 80 5.33 8.41 0.32
CA ALA A 80 5.80 9.24 1.42
C ALA A 80 5.63 8.61 2.81
N THR A 81 4.59 7.78 2.98
CA THR A 81 4.23 7.20 4.28
C THR A 81 4.56 5.71 4.40
N GLY A 82 4.71 5.01 3.28
CA GLY A 82 4.81 3.57 3.27
C GLY A 82 3.59 2.84 3.88
N MET A 83 2.44 3.50 4.04
CA MET A 83 1.22 2.89 4.58
C MET A 83 0.71 1.75 3.70
N ARG A 84 -0.16 0.90 4.25
CA ARG A 84 -0.84 -0.12 3.45
C ARG A 84 -1.89 0.54 2.55
N VAL A 85 -2.11 -0.02 1.35
CA VAL A 85 -3.15 0.49 0.44
C VAL A 85 -4.55 0.48 1.08
N THR A 86 -4.83 -0.48 1.95
CA THR A 86 -6.09 -0.51 2.71
C THR A 86 -6.22 0.65 3.67
N GLU A 87 -5.15 1.04 4.34
CA GLU A 87 -5.09 2.21 5.22
C GLU A 87 -5.32 3.48 4.40
N MET A 88 -4.60 3.65 3.28
CA MET A 88 -4.74 4.82 2.41
C MET A 88 -6.17 5.02 1.88
N VAL A 89 -6.79 3.97 1.34
CA VAL A 89 -8.16 4.11 0.80
C VAL A 89 -9.21 4.29 1.89
N SER A 90 -8.89 3.97 3.13
CA SER A 90 -9.78 4.16 4.28
C SER A 90 -9.69 5.56 4.90
N LEU A 91 -8.69 6.37 4.52
CA LEU A 91 -8.55 7.72 5.07
C LEU A 91 -9.79 8.57 4.84
N ASP A 92 -10.18 9.29 5.87
CA ASP A 92 -11.08 10.41 5.79
C ASP A 92 -10.29 11.73 5.63
N ILE A 93 -10.93 12.80 5.25
CA ILE A 93 -10.28 14.12 5.12
C ILE A 93 -9.64 14.52 6.45
N ASP A 94 -10.35 14.30 7.56
CA ASP A 94 -9.90 14.65 8.91
C ASP A 94 -8.72 13.80 9.42
N ASP A 95 -8.33 12.74 8.68
CA ASP A 95 -7.15 11.95 8.97
C ASP A 95 -5.88 12.57 8.38
N ILE A 96 -6.02 13.58 7.53
CA ILE A 96 -4.91 14.26 6.85
C ILE A 96 -4.78 15.66 7.43
N ASP A 97 -3.78 15.87 8.27
CA ASP A 97 -3.43 17.17 8.81
C ASP A 97 -2.34 17.82 7.96
N LEU A 98 -2.78 18.66 7.01
CA LEU A 98 -1.86 19.39 6.12
C LEU A 98 -1.07 20.46 6.86
N GLN A 99 -1.60 21.02 7.96
CA GLN A 99 -0.94 22.06 8.71
C GLN A 99 0.26 21.51 9.48
N SER A 100 0.10 20.35 10.13
CA SER A 100 1.21 19.69 10.82
C SER A 100 2.07 18.81 9.90
N GLY A 101 1.62 18.59 8.65
CA GLY A 101 2.27 17.67 7.73
C GLY A 101 2.26 16.23 8.20
N ALA A 102 1.10 15.73 8.66
CA ALA A 102 0.98 14.38 9.19
C ALA A 102 -0.32 13.69 8.76
N VAL A 103 -0.30 12.36 8.72
CA VAL A 103 -1.46 11.53 8.41
C VAL A 103 -1.70 10.54 9.55
N ARG A 104 -2.93 10.51 10.05
CA ARG A 104 -3.39 9.56 11.03
C ARG A 104 -3.81 8.27 10.38
N CYS A 105 -3.13 7.18 10.72
CA CYS A 105 -3.44 5.84 10.20
C CYS A 105 -3.99 4.94 11.30
N LEU A 106 -5.11 4.30 11.01
CA LEU A 106 -5.69 3.27 11.86
C LEU A 106 -5.08 1.90 11.48
N GLY A 107 -4.29 1.33 12.37
CA GLY A 107 -3.62 0.04 12.17
C GLY A 107 -4.46 -1.17 12.65
N LYS A 108 -3.87 -2.35 12.56
CA LYS A 108 -4.48 -3.59 13.06
C LYS A 108 -4.78 -3.49 14.55
N GLY A 109 -5.99 -3.85 14.95
CA GLY A 109 -6.43 -3.82 16.36
C GLY A 109 -6.81 -2.43 16.87
N GLY A 110 -7.09 -1.47 15.99
CA GLY A 110 -7.53 -0.13 16.37
C GLY A 110 -6.41 0.80 16.86
N LYS A 111 -5.15 0.40 16.74
CA LYS A 111 -4.01 1.25 17.12
C LYS A 111 -3.81 2.35 16.08
N GLU A 112 -3.89 3.60 16.53
CA GLU A 112 -3.59 4.76 15.70
C GLU A 112 -2.10 5.05 15.70
N ARG A 113 -1.60 5.54 14.55
CA ARG A 113 -0.27 6.11 14.43
C ARG A 113 -0.29 7.34 13.55
N MET A 114 0.49 8.35 13.92
CA MET A 114 0.74 9.52 13.10
C MET A 114 1.97 9.27 12.24
N ILE A 115 1.86 9.52 10.94
CA ILE A 115 2.97 9.38 10.00
C ILE A 115 3.26 10.76 9.42
N PRO A 116 4.47 11.32 9.65
CA PRO A 116 4.84 12.58 9.05
C PRO A 116 4.97 12.44 7.53
N ILE A 117 4.57 13.48 6.81
CA ILE A 117 4.74 13.58 5.36
C ILE A 117 5.58 14.82 5.02
N HIS A 118 6.41 14.73 4.01
CA HIS A 118 7.25 15.84 3.57
C HIS A 118 6.43 16.90 2.81
N SER A 119 6.98 18.12 2.71
CA SER A 119 6.30 19.30 2.14
C SER A 119 5.72 19.06 0.74
N ARG A 120 6.44 18.37 -0.15
CA ARG A 120 5.95 18.05 -1.49
C ARG A 120 4.67 17.17 -1.43
N ALA A 121 4.61 16.19 -0.52
CA ALA A 121 3.42 15.36 -0.36
C ALA A 121 2.24 16.18 0.19
N VAL A 122 2.50 17.10 1.12
CA VAL A 122 1.50 18.05 1.62
C VAL A 122 0.91 18.85 0.47
N GLU A 123 1.74 19.53 -0.32
CA GLU A 123 1.32 20.34 -1.47
C GLU A 123 0.49 19.56 -2.49
N ILE A 124 0.92 18.36 -2.86
CA ILE A 124 0.22 17.53 -3.85
C ILE A 124 -1.13 17.07 -3.33
N VAL A 125 -1.22 16.70 -2.06
CA VAL A 125 -2.49 16.30 -1.44
C VAL A 125 -3.42 17.51 -1.29
N GLU A 126 -2.91 18.68 -0.90
CA GLU A 126 -3.66 19.94 -0.81
C GLU A 126 -4.27 20.30 -2.17
N ILE A 127 -3.49 20.31 -3.25
CA ILE A 127 -3.97 20.57 -4.61
C ILE A 127 -5.12 19.61 -4.98
N TYR A 128 -4.99 18.34 -4.65
CA TYR A 128 -6.08 17.40 -4.91
C TYR A 128 -7.32 17.71 -4.10
N LEU A 129 -7.18 17.95 -2.79
CA LEU A 129 -8.32 18.21 -1.90
C LEU A 129 -9.07 19.49 -2.28
N GLU A 130 -8.36 20.52 -2.75
CA GLU A 130 -8.94 21.81 -3.12
C GLU A 130 -9.48 21.84 -4.57
N GLN A 131 -8.76 21.23 -5.53
CA GLN A 131 -9.03 21.41 -6.95
C GLN A 131 -9.59 20.15 -7.63
N GLY A 132 -9.23 18.95 -7.16
CA GLY A 132 -9.64 17.71 -7.80
C GLY A 132 -10.81 17.02 -7.09
N ARG A 133 -10.80 17.03 -5.76
CA ARG A 133 -11.81 16.34 -4.98
C ARG A 133 -13.22 16.95 -5.10
N PRO A 134 -13.41 18.29 -5.12
CA PRO A 134 -14.74 18.88 -5.30
C PRO A 134 -15.45 18.44 -6.57
N ASP A 135 -14.73 18.23 -7.67
CA ASP A 135 -15.29 17.75 -8.93
C ASP A 135 -15.82 16.31 -8.87
N HIS A 136 -15.39 15.55 -7.87
CA HIS A 136 -15.90 14.21 -7.60
C HIS A 136 -16.99 14.20 -6.51
N GLU A 137 -17.22 15.31 -5.80
CA GLU A 137 -18.23 15.36 -4.77
C GLU A 137 -19.65 15.30 -5.36
N GLY A 138 -20.45 14.42 -4.81
CA GLY A 138 -21.86 14.25 -5.10
C GLY A 138 -22.69 14.23 -3.82
N LYS A 139 -24.02 14.11 -3.93
CA LYS A 139 -24.95 14.08 -2.79
C LYS A 139 -24.62 13.02 -1.73
N ASN A 140 -23.86 11.98 -2.12
CA ASN A 140 -23.46 10.87 -1.25
C ASN A 140 -21.94 10.88 -0.97
N SER A 141 -21.26 12.00 -1.22
CA SER A 141 -19.83 12.11 -0.92
C SER A 141 -19.62 11.95 0.57
N GLN A 142 -18.97 10.87 0.91
CA GLN A 142 -18.59 10.56 2.28
C GLN A 142 -17.40 11.45 2.69
N ARG A 143 -17.05 11.43 3.97
CA ARG A 143 -15.84 12.08 4.49
C ARG A 143 -14.54 11.50 3.89
N ALA A 144 -14.64 10.50 3.01
CA ALA A 144 -13.51 9.84 2.37
C ALA A 144 -12.57 10.83 1.69
N ALA A 145 -11.27 10.73 1.97
CA ALA A 145 -10.26 11.57 1.35
C ALA A 145 -10.23 11.33 -0.17
N PHE A 146 -10.21 10.08 -0.60
CA PHE A 146 -10.08 9.72 -2.02
C PHE A 146 -11.38 9.17 -2.60
N LEU A 147 -11.92 9.88 -3.57
CA LEU A 147 -13.19 9.57 -4.24
C LEU A 147 -12.95 9.00 -5.65
N ASN A 148 -13.86 8.14 -6.09
CA ASN A 148 -13.96 7.76 -7.49
C ASN A 148 -14.87 8.74 -8.26
N ARG A 149 -15.02 8.57 -9.58
CA ARG A 149 -15.89 9.42 -10.43
C ARG A 149 -17.36 9.45 -10.02
N ARG A 150 -17.81 8.55 -9.16
CA ARG A 150 -19.20 8.49 -8.67
C ARG A 150 -19.34 9.18 -7.31
N GLY A 151 -18.31 9.83 -6.81
CA GLY A 151 -18.32 10.49 -5.51
C GLY A 151 -18.29 9.53 -4.32
N VAL A 152 -17.92 8.27 -4.52
CA VAL A 152 -17.80 7.31 -3.42
C VAL A 152 -16.33 6.97 -3.18
N ARG A 153 -16.03 6.51 -1.96
CA ARG A 153 -14.68 6.09 -1.54
C ARG A 153 -14.03 5.18 -2.56
N LEU A 154 -12.79 5.47 -2.93
CA LEU A 154 -12.03 4.61 -3.84
C LEU A 154 -11.70 3.29 -3.13
N THR A 155 -11.84 2.19 -3.88
CA THR A 155 -11.54 0.85 -3.37
C THR A 155 -10.06 0.49 -3.58
N ARG A 156 -9.57 -0.48 -2.80
CA ARG A 156 -8.24 -1.08 -3.01
C ARG A 156 -8.04 -1.58 -4.45
N GLN A 157 -9.09 -2.19 -5.04
CA GLN A 157 -9.04 -2.66 -6.42
C GLN A 157 -8.98 -1.50 -7.42
N GLY A 158 -9.72 -0.40 -7.16
CA GLY A 158 -9.64 0.82 -7.95
C GLY A 158 -8.23 1.40 -7.96
N PHE A 159 -7.60 1.52 -6.80
CA PHE A 159 -6.20 1.96 -6.72
C PHE A 159 -5.23 1.02 -7.46
N TRP A 160 -5.44 -0.29 -7.37
CA TRP A 160 -4.61 -1.25 -8.09
C TRP A 160 -4.66 -1.03 -9.61
N LEU A 161 -5.85 -0.75 -10.17
CA LEU A 161 -6.02 -0.43 -11.59
C LEU A 161 -5.31 0.89 -11.97
N ILE A 162 -5.42 1.91 -11.12
CA ILE A 162 -4.71 3.19 -11.26
C ILE A 162 -3.20 2.95 -11.32
N LEU A 163 -2.64 2.23 -10.36
CA LEU A 163 -1.22 1.91 -10.33
C LEU A 163 -0.78 1.19 -11.61
N LYS A 164 -1.53 0.18 -12.06
CA LYS A 164 -1.22 -0.57 -13.29
C LYS A 164 -1.26 0.31 -14.54
N LYS A 165 -2.20 1.27 -14.62
CA LYS A 165 -2.27 2.27 -15.70
C LYS A 165 -0.96 3.05 -15.80
N TYR A 166 -0.48 3.61 -14.67
CA TYR A 166 0.72 4.44 -14.67
C TYR A 166 2.01 3.64 -14.82
N VAL A 167 2.10 2.46 -14.24
CA VAL A 167 3.23 1.52 -14.48
C VAL A 167 3.39 1.24 -15.98
N LYS A 168 2.28 0.97 -16.68
CA LYS A 168 2.28 0.78 -18.15
C LYS A 168 2.68 2.05 -18.89
N GLN A 169 2.14 3.21 -18.49
CA GLN A 169 2.42 4.50 -19.11
C GLN A 169 3.91 4.86 -19.08
N VAL A 170 4.58 4.62 -17.95
CA VAL A 170 6.02 4.93 -17.80
C VAL A 170 6.93 3.80 -18.28
N GLY A 171 6.38 2.72 -18.84
CA GLY A 171 7.16 1.64 -19.45
C GLY A 171 7.95 0.79 -18.46
N LEU A 172 7.50 0.69 -17.19
CA LEU A 172 8.14 -0.18 -16.21
C LEU A 172 7.71 -1.64 -16.44
N THR A 173 8.69 -2.53 -16.66
CA THR A 173 8.46 -3.94 -16.99
C THR A 173 8.30 -4.83 -15.76
N LYS A 174 8.73 -4.35 -14.59
CA LYS A 174 8.62 -5.06 -13.31
C LYS A 174 7.15 -5.23 -12.88
N ASN A 175 6.86 -6.29 -12.16
CA ASN A 175 5.53 -6.46 -11.56
C ASN A 175 5.35 -5.56 -10.34
N ILE A 176 5.00 -4.30 -10.58
CA ILE A 176 4.83 -3.30 -9.52
C ILE A 176 3.45 -3.42 -8.89
N THR A 177 3.44 -3.48 -7.58
CA THR A 177 2.26 -3.56 -6.72
C THR A 177 2.35 -2.48 -5.63
N PRO A 178 1.26 -2.19 -4.88
CA PRO A 178 1.35 -1.32 -3.71
C PRO A 178 2.39 -1.78 -2.69
N HIS A 179 2.59 -3.08 -2.55
CA HIS A 179 3.65 -3.63 -1.69
C HIS A 179 5.05 -3.32 -2.21
N THR A 180 5.23 -3.25 -3.53
CA THR A 180 6.51 -2.85 -4.14
C THR A 180 6.84 -1.41 -3.79
N LEU A 181 5.87 -0.47 -3.88
CA LEU A 181 6.08 0.92 -3.47
C LEU A 181 6.41 1.05 -1.98
N ARG A 182 5.68 0.35 -1.12
CA ARG A 182 5.96 0.33 0.31
C ARG A 182 7.34 -0.27 0.62
N HIS A 183 7.75 -1.31 -0.09
CA HIS A 183 9.08 -1.90 0.04
C HIS A 183 10.17 -0.93 -0.43
N SER A 184 9.94 -0.21 -1.53
CA SER A 184 10.86 0.82 -2.03
C SER A 184 11.02 1.96 -1.02
N PHE A 185 9.91 2.46 -0.43
CA PHE A 185 9.95 3.43 0.66
C PHE A 185 10.85 2.96 1.81
N ALA A 186 10.61 1.75 2.35
CA ALA A 186 11.42 1.22 3.45
C ALA A 186 12.90 1.10 3.08
N THR A 187 13.19 0.60 1.87
CA THR A 187 14.55 0.43 1.37
C THR A 187 15.27 1.76 1.20
N HIS A 188 14.57 2.78 0.67
CA HIS A 188 15.14 4.11 0.47
C HIS A 188 15.39 4.83 1.79
N LEU A 189 14.48 4.72 2.76
CA LEU A 189 14.72 5.26 4.10
C LEU A 189 15.96 4.64 4.77
N LEU A 190 16.08 3.31 4.73
CA LEU A 190 17.24 2.61 5.31
C LEU A 190 18.54 3.00 4.60
N ARG A 191 18.55 3.11 3.27
CA ARG A 191 19.70 3.58 2.50
C ARG A 191 20.05 5.04 2.80
N GLY A 192 19.04 5.87 3.13
CA GLY A 192 19.20 7.24 3.59
C GLY A 192 19.69 7.38 5.03
N GLY A 193 19.96 6.27 5.73
CA GLY A 193 20.48 6.26 7.09
C GLY A 193 19.42 6.23 8.20
N ALA A 194 18.15 6.06 7.87
CA ALA A 194 17.11 5.92 8.88
C ALA A 194 17.32 4.64 9.71
N GLN A 195 17.10 4.73 11.02
CA GLN A 195 17.19 3.57 11.90
C GLN A 195 16.04 2.59 11.60
N LEU A 196 16.34 1.29 11.60
CA LEU A 196 15.36 0.23 11.32
C LEU A 196 14.11 0.33 12.21
N ARG A 197 14.28 0.70 13.48
CA ARG A 197 13.18 0.87 14.44
C ARG A 197 12.17 1.92 13.98
N HIS A 198 12.64 3.08 13.53
CA HIS A 198 11.76 4.15 13.02
C HIS A 198 11.03 3.71 11.76
N VAL A 199 11.71 3.00 10.84
CA VAL A 199 11.06 2.45 9.65
C VAL A 199 9.98 1.44 10.03
N GLN A 200 10.21 0.59 11.03
CA GLN A 200 9.20 -0.35 11.54
C GLN A 200 7.99 0.37 12.15
N GLU A 201 8.21 1.44 12.91
CA GLU A 201 7.14 2.28 13.47
C GLU A 201 6.27 2.91 12.38
N PHE A 202 6.88 3.52 11.34
CA PHE A 202 6.14 4.06 10.19
C PHE A 202 5.34 2.99 9.46
N LEU A 203 5.89 1.81 9.33
CA LEU A 203 5.22 0.69 8.68
C LEU A 203 4.14 0.03 9.55
N GLY A 204 4.07 0.33 10.84
CA GLY A 204 3.10 -0.26 11.77
C GLY A 204 3.34 -1.76 12.01
N HIS A 205 4.61 -2.11 12.30
CA HIS A 205 5.06 -3.45 12.72
C HIS A 205 5.16 -3.53 14.22
#